data_0b5e12da0fd34301163546b1d648b425
#
_entry.id   0b5e12da0fd34301163546b1d648b425
#
_cell.length_a   1.000
_cell.length_b   1.000
_cell.length_c   1.000
_cell.angle_alpha   90.00
_cell.angle_beta   90.00
_cell.angle_gamma   90.00
#
_symmetry.space_group_name_H-M   'P 1'
#
loop_
_entity.id
_entity.type
_entity.pdbx_description
1 polymer ?
#
loop_
_entity_poly.entity_id
_entity_poly.type
_entity_poly.pdbx_seq_one_letter_code
_entity_poly.pdbx_strand_id
1 'polypeptide(L)'
;MKKILILVLMVLFLLPGCSSVQKMSPEQQFKKSFSKNIYETFTETPIKGVYEIYNGQQIYYYLSEGDVLFVGNMISKDGKNLTQESNAKRMTSKLADLSLDNALKIGSGETAIVEFIDPNCHYCRLSFNFFNTRKKDVTLYVLFYPLSEDSANKIRHIFCSKDKAQAYDDVLGGKLDENAQLNLCSDKAAEDLMKAHQQISAKVGIRATPLFYIKGQVVPGFDQPAIEKLLAE
;
A
#
# COMPACT_ATOMS: atom_id res chain seq x y z
N MET A 1 -52.72 41.91 69.83
CA MET A 1 -51.39 41.55 69.37
C MET A 1 -51.53 40.27 68.57
N LYS A 2 -51.65 40.36 67.22
CA LYS A 2 -51.82 39.20 66.31
C LYS A 2 -50.54 38.83 65.74
N LYS A 3 -50.00 37.60 66.02
CA LYS A 3 -48.89 37.04 65.43
C LYS A 3 -49.27 36.42 64.05
N ILE A 4 -48.75 37.02 62.97
CA ILE A 4 -48.93 36.49 61.61
C ILE A 4 -47.79 35.46 61.39
N LEU A 5 -48.19 34.20 61.18
CA LEU A 5 -47.35 33.09 60.86
C LEU A 5 -47.23 33.01 59.35
N ILE A 6 -46.06 33.41 58.79
CA ILE A 6 -45.77 33.31 57.34
C ILE A 6 -45.28 31.92 57.07
N LEU A 7 -46.09 31.12 56.40
CA LEU A 7 -45.72 29.77 55.90
C LEU A 7 -45.05 29.96 54.55
N VAL A 8 -43.70 29.81 54.54
CA VAL A 8 -42.96 29.82 53.29
C VAL A 8 -43.05 28.44 52.65
N LEU A 9 -43.83 28.35 51.57
CA LEU A 9 -43.97 27.12 50.74
C LEU A 9 -42.79 27.03 49.84
N MET A 10 -41.80 26.16 50.16
CA MET A 10 -40.63 25.87 49.34
C MET A 10 -41.06 24.92 48.24
N VAL A 11 -41.37 25.44 47.05
CA VAL A 11 -41.65 24.63 45.85
C VAL A 11 -40.36 24.15 45.31
N LEU A 12 -40.04 22.88 45.56
CA LEU A 12 -38.90 22.18 44.95
C LEU A 12 -39.24 21.94 43.47
N PHE A 13 -38.66 22.76 42.56
CA PHE A 13 -38.69 22.50 41.13
C PHE A 13 -37.81 21.31 40.84
N LEU A 14 -38.39 20.12 40.75
CA LEU A 14 -37.76 18.95 40.13
C LEU A 14 -37.70 19.20 38.62
N LEU A 15 -36.59 19.76 38.16
CA LEU A 15 -36.25 19.76 36.73
C LEU A 15 -36.00 18.31 36.30
N PRO A 16 -36.78 17.75 35.38
CA PRO A 16 -36.37 16.49 34.76
C PRO A 16 -35.11 16.76 33.96
N GLY A 17 -33.95 16.33 34.50
CA GLY A 17 -32.73 16.29 33.77
C GLY A 17 -32.89 15.33 32.60
N CYS A 18 -33.22 15.85 31.41
CA CYS A 18 -33.03 15.12 30.17
C CYS A 18 -31.53 14.80 30.04
N SER A 19 -31.13 13.68 30.61
CA SER A 19 -29.86 13.05 30.28
C SER A 19 -29.94 12.70 28.80
N SER A 20 -29.47 13.59 27.93
CA SER A 20 -29.23 13.25 26.53
C SER A 20 -28.21 12.11 26.54
N VAL A 21 -28.68 10.89 26.35
CA VAL A 21 -27.81 9.75 26.07
C VAL A 21 -27.07 10.12 24.82
N GLN A 22 -25.84 10.57 25.00
CA GLN A 22 -24.96 10.96 23.89
C GLN A 22 -24.69 9.70 23.09
N LYS A 23 -25.34 9.58 21.92
CA LYS A 23 -25.19 8.43 21.05
C LYS A 23 -23.72 8.37 20.64
N MET A 24 -23.04 7.26 20.95
CA MET A 24 -21.65 7.04 20.55
C MET A 24 -21.52 7.22 19.05
N SER A 25 -20.42 7.84 18.62
CA SER A 25 -20.09 7.86 17.19
C SER A 25 -19.81 6.43 16.69
N PRO A 26 -19.99 6.17 15.39
CA PRO A 26 -19.67 4.85 14.81
C PRO A 26 -18.25 4.40 15.08
N GLU A 27 -17.30 5.32 15.08
CA GLU A 27 -15.90 5.01 15.41
C GLU A 27 -15.71 4.65 16.90
N GLN A 28 -16.41 5.35 17.81
CA GLN A 28 -16.37 5.01 19.24
C GLN A 28 -17.01 3.64 19.51
N GLN A 29 -18.11 3.33 18.80
CA GLN A 29 -18.77 2.02 18.86
C GLN A 29 -17.81 0.92 18.37
N PHE A 30 -17.18 1.13 17.22
CA PHE A 30 -16.18 0.22 16.67
C PHE A 30 -15.02 -0.04 17.65
N LYS A 31 -14.41 1.02 18.21
CA LYS A 31 -13.33 0.91 19.21
C LYS A 31 -13.74 0.10 20.43
N LYS A 32 -14.97 0.22 20.85
CA LYS A 32 -15.52 -0.53 22.00
C LYS A 32 -15.71 -2.01 21.67
N SER A 33 -16.32 -2.32 20.52
CA SER A 33 -16.67 -3.69 20.13
C SER A 33 -15.46 -4.48 19.60
N PHE A 34 -14.56 -3.79 18.92
CA PHE A 34 -13.37 -4.39 18.26
C PHE A 34 -12.06 -3.84 18.84
N SER A 35 -11.97 -3.75 20.16
CA SER A 35 -10.87 -3.09 20.91
C SER A 35 -9.48 -3.65 20.63
N LYS A 36 -9.35 -4.89 20.11
CA LYS A 36 -8.08 -5.52 19.73
C LYS A 36 -7.62 -5.16 18.31
N ASN A 37 -8.48 -4.54 17.51
CA ASN A 37 -8.17 -4.20 16.14
C ASN A 37 -7.47 -2.84 16.09
N ILE A 38 -6.20 -2.85 15.71
CA ILE A 38 -5.44 -1.63 15.42
C ILE A 38 -5.78 -1.20 13.99
N TYR A 39 -6.03 0.08 13.78
CA TYR A 39 -6.30 0.64 12.46
C TYR A 39 -5.61 2.01 12.32
N GLU A 40 -5.35 2.37 11.07
CA GLU A 40 -4.75 3.66 10.69
C GLU A 40 -5.84 4.68 10.33
N THR A 41 -6.87 4.23 9.60
CA THR A 41 -7.97 5.11 9.18
C THR A 41 -9.33 4.47 9.39
N PHE A 42 -10.30 5.34 9.74
CA PHE A 42 -11.72 5.04 9.82
C PHE A 42 -12.45 6.08 8.98
N THR A 43 -13.06 5.67 7.85
CA THR A 43 -13.55 6.57 6.81
C THR A 43 -14.97 6.21 6.42
N GLU A 44 -15.84 7.21 6.19
CA GLU A 44 -17.18 6.99 5.64
C GLU A 44 -17.10 6.43 4.22
N THR A 45 -18.01 5.51 3.89
CA THR A 45 -18.22 5.05 2.53
C THR A 45 -19.44 5.75 1.91
N PRO A 46 -19.66 5.62 0.59
CA PRO A 46 -20.90 6.10 -0.04
C PRO A 46 -22.17 5.43 0.49
N ILE A 47 -22.06 4.35 1.26
CA ILE A 47 -23.18 3.61 1.83
C ILE A 47 -23.37 4.05 3.29
N LYS A 48 -24.52 4.66 3.58
CA LYS A 48 -24.84 5.12 4.94
C LYS A 48 -24.72 3.98 5.97
N GLY A 49 -24.01 4.25 7.06
CA GLY A 49 -23.78 3.29 8.15
C GLY A 49 -22.70 2.27 7.90
N VAL A 50 -22.07 2.27 6.72
CA VAL A 50 -20.90 1.44 6.38
C VAL A 50 -19.65 2.30 6.37
N TYR A 51 -18.62 1.88 7.10
CA TYR A 51 -17.36 2.57 7.26
C TYR A 51 -16.21 1.69 6.74
N GLU A 52 -15.29 2.30 6.02
CA GLU A 52 -14.04 1.68 5.61
C GLU A 52 -12.98 1.83 6.69
N ILE A 53 -12.38 0.73 7.09
CA ILE A 53 -11.34 0.65 8.11
C ILE A 53 -10.09 0.08 7.47
N TYR A 54 -9.01 0.84 7.48
CA TYR A 54 -7.73 0.40 6.98
C TYR A 54 -6.75 0.20 8.14
N ASN A 55 -6.11 -0.98 8.21
CA ASN A 55 -5.18 -1.33 9.29
C ASN A 55 -3.69 -1.25 8.88
N GLY A 56 -3.38 -0.54 7.79
CA GLY A 56 -2.02 -0.48 7.23
C GLY A 56 -1.75 -1.52 6.16
N GLN A 57 -2.52 -2.62 6.11
CA GLN A 57 -2.33 -3.73 5.19
C GLN A 57 -3.56 -4.04 4.35
N GLN A 58 -4.75 -3.99 4.96
CA GLN A 58 -5.98 -4.41 4.31
C GLN A 58 -7.16 -3.55 4.75
N ILE A 59 -8.19 -3.50 3.90
CA ILE A 59 -9.45 -2.83 4.15
C ILE A 59 -10.44 -3.81 4.76
N TYR A 60 -11.12 -3.35 5.81
CA TYR A 60 -12.30 -3.95 6.41
C TYR A 60 -13.48 -3.00 6.27
N TYR A 61 -14.68 -3.51 6.35
CA TYR A 61 -15.90 -2.70 6.38
C TYR A 61 -16.66 -2.95 7.67
N TYR A 62 -17.00 -1.85 8.34
CA TYR A 62 -17.79 -1.86 9.56
C TYR A 62 -19.19 -1.38 9.27
N LEU A 63 -20.19 -2.23 9.55
CA LEU A 63 -21.60 -1.90 9.51
C LEU A 63 -22.05 -1.52 10.92
N SER A 64 -22.25 -0.21 11.15
CA SER A 64 -22.51 0.32 12.50
C SER A 64 -23.88 -0.07 13.08
N GLU A 65 -24.90 -0.27 12.24
CA GLU A 65 -26.23 -0.69 12.71
C GLU A 65 -26.25 -2.10 13.28
N GLY A 66 -25.44 -3.00 12.68
CA GLY A 66 -25.34 -4.40 13.12
C GLY A 66 -24.18 -4.68 14.04
N ASP A 67 -23.29 -3.69 14.26
CA ASP A 67 -22.01 -3.87 14.96
C ASP A 67 -21.19 -5.03 14.38
N VAL A 68 -21.11 -5.09 13.03
CA VAL A 68 -20.52 -6.18 12.27
C VAL A 68 -19.32 -5.70 11.45
N LEU A 69 -18.24 -6.47 11.50
CA LEU A 69 -17.06 -6.28 10.68
C LEU A 69 -17.01 -7.35 9.59
N PHE A 70 -16.79 -6.95 8.34
CA PHE A 70 -16.61 -7.89 7.23
C PHE A 70 -15.42 -7.51 6.35
N VAL A 71 -14.91 -8.52 5.63
CA VAL A 71 -13.79 -8.42 4.68
C VAL A 71 -14.29 -8.81 3.31
N GLY A 72 -13.91 -8.02 2.31
CA GLY A 72 -14.32 -8.30 0.92
C GLY A 72 -14.17 -7.08 0.04
N ASN A 73 -14.72 -7.18 -1.16
CA ASN A 73 -14.78 -6.07 -2.10
C ASN A 73 -16.16 -5.42 -2.09
N MET A 74 -16.16 -4.10 -2.05
CA MET A 74 -17.36 -3.30 -2.27
C MET A 74 -17.46 -2.99 -3.76
N ILE A 75 -18.48 -3.54 -4.42
CA ILE A 75 -18.73 -3.32 -5.84
C ILE A 75 -19.96 -2.44 -5.98
N SER A 76 -19.83 -1.34 -6.73
CA SER A 76 -20.97 -0.47 -7.05
C SER A 76 -21.92 -1.14 -8.06
N LYS A 77 -23.12 -0.60 -8.20
CA LYS A 77 -24.09 -1.05 -9.20
C LYS A 77 -23.58 -0.99 -10.66
N ASP A 78 -22.62 -0.11 -10.90
CA ASP A 78 -22.00 0.10 -12.23
C ASP A 78 -20.77 -0.82 -12.42
N GLY A 79 -20.57 -1.79 -11.50
CA GLY A 79 -19.48 -2.76 -11.57
C GLY A 79 -18.12 -2.25 -11.11
N LYS A 80 -18.03 -1.02 -10.57
CA LYS A 80 -16.75 -0.49 -10.07
C LYS A 80 -16.37 -1.13 -8.72
N ASN A 81 -15.14 -1.54 -8.61
CA ASN A 81 -14.58 -2.05 -7.35
C ASN A 81 -14.04 -0.88 -6.50
N LEU A 82 -14.87 -0.37 -5.60
CA LEU A 82 -14.54 0.76 -4.72
C LEU A 82 -13.39 0.42 -3.75
N THR A 83 -13.29 -0.83 -3.33
CA THR A 83 -12.17 -1.31 -2.49
C THR A 83 -10.85 -1.24 -3.24
N GLN A 84 -10.85 -1.65 -4.50
CA GLN A 84 -9.65 -1.58 -5.34
C GLN A 84 -9.25 -0.13 -5.62
N GLU A 85 -10.22 0.76 -5.88
CA GLU A 85 -9.97 2.20 -6.07
C GLU A 85 -9.35 2.82 -4.79
N SER A 86 -9.90 2.49 -3.61
CA SER A 86 -9.36 2.97 -2.33
C SER A 86 -7.94 2.47 -2.08
N ASN A 87 -7.67 1.19 -2.34
CA ASN A 87 -6.32 0.62 -2.25
C ASN A 87 -5.35 1.28 -3.23
N ALA A 88 -5.74 1.47 -4.49
CA ALA A 88 -4.92 2.13 -5.49
C ALA A 88 -4.57 3.58 -5.10
N LYS A 89 -5.54 4.34 -4.60
CA LYS A 89 -5.32 5.71 -4.11
C LYS A 89 -4.32 5.75 -2.94
N ARG A 90 -4.44 4.83 -1.97
CA ARG A 90 -3.48 4.73 -0.85
C ARG A 90 -2.08 4.36 -1.33
N MET A 91 -1.99 3.41 -2.25
CA MET A 91 -0.71 2.99 -2.85
C MET A 91 -0.06 4.13 -3.62
N THR A 92 -0.81 4.86 -4.43
CA THR A 92 -0.34 6.06 -5.15
C THR A 92 0.26 7.09 -4.17
N SER A 93 -0.44 7.39 -3.07
CA SER A 93 0.06 8.32 -2.07
C SER A 93 1.37 7.84 -1.43
N LYS A 94 1.45 6.55 -1.06
CA LYS A 94 2.67 5.96 -0.49
C LYS A 94 3.85 5.97 -1.46
N LEU A 95 3.59 5.79 -2.75
CA LEU A 95 4.61 5.79 -3.81
C LEU A 95 5.08 7.21 -4.15
N ALA A 96 4.19 8.20 -4.08
CA ALA A 96 4.54 9.60 -4.30
C ALA A 96 5.56 10.13 -3.27
N ASP A 97 5.47 9.65 -2.03
CA ASP A 97 6.34 10.04 -0.92
C ASP A 97 7.53 9.07 -0.71
N LEU A 98 7.77 8.17 -1.68
CA LEU A 98 8.79 7.15 -1.53
C LEU A 98 10.19 7.72 -1.79
N SER A 99 11.13 7.58 -0.82
CA SER A 99 12.56 7.75 -1.10
C SER A 99 13.05 6.64 -2.02
N LEU A 100 13.76 7.03 -3.08
CA LEU A 100 14.34 6.14 -4.09
C LEU A 100 15.85 5.91 -3.87
N ASP A 101 16.42 6.33 -2.74
CA ASP A 101 17.85 6.25 -2.44
C ASP A 101 18.38 4.82 -2.46
N ASN A 102 17.54 3.85 -2.09
CA ASN A 102 17.89 2.43 -2.09
C ASN A 102 17.51 1.70 -3.37
N ALA A 103 16.83 2.35 -4.32
CA ALA A 103 16.45 1.71 -5.57
C ALA A 103 17.66 1.51 -6.50
N LEU A 104 17.70 0.39 -7.20
CA LEU A 104 18.67 0.21 -8.28
C LEU A 104 18.24 1.06 -9.48
N LYS A 105 19.11 1.99 -9.87
CA LYS A 105 18.82 2.89 -10.99
C LYS A 105 19.32 2.28 -12.30
N ILE A 106 18.42 2.12 -13.27
CA ILE A 106 18.69 1.59 -14.61
C ILE A 106 18.23 2.59 -15.66
N GLY A 107 19.09 2.91 -16.62
CA GLY A 107 18.79 3.89 -17.66
C GLY A 107 19.13 5.33 -17.27
N SER A 108 18.85 6.27 -18.18
CA SER A 108 19.22 7.68 -18.04
C SER A 108 18.24 8.65 -18.70
N GLY A 109 17.04 8.17 -19.06
CA GLY A 109 15.99 9.01 -19.66
C GLY A 109 15.30 9.91 -18.64
N GLU A 110 14.54 10.86 -19.13
CA GLU A 110 13.85 11.87 -18.31
C GLU A 110 12.64 11.30 -17.56
N THR A 111 11.95 10.32 -18.16
CA THR A 111 10.77 9.73 -17.52
C THR A 111 11.18 8.76 -16.43
N ALA A 112 10.92 9.13 -15.17
CA ALA A 112 11.16 8.27 -14.01
C ALA A 112 10.03 7.24 -13.85
N ILE A 113 10.41 5.98 -13.66
CA ILE A 113 9.51 4.86 -13.41
C ILE A 113 9.99 4.13 -12.17
N VAL A 114 9.13 3.97 -11.18
CA VAL A 114 9.39 3.06 -10.07
C VAL A 114 8.80 1.71 -10.42
N GLU A 115 9.59 0.65 -10.32
CA GLU A 115 9.11 -0.72 -10.56
C GLU A 115 9.46 -1.66 -9.40
N PHE A 116 8.48 -2.50 -9.04
CA PHE A 116 8.68 -3.60 -8.11
C PHE A 116 8.67 -4.90 -8.89
N ILE A 117 9.76 -5.65 -8.83
CA ILE A 117 9.96 -6.86 -9.64
C ILE A 117 10.52 -8.03 -8.86
N ASP A 118 10.28 -9.21 -9.39
CA ASP A 118 10.95 -10.46 -9.05
C ASP A 118 11.71 -11.00 -10.27
N PRO A 119 12.98 -11.38 -10.15
CA PRO A 119 13.78 -11.80 -11.30
C PRO A 119 13.31 -13.10 -11.97
N ASN A 120 12.53 -13.92 -11.28
CA ASN A 120 11.97 -15.15 -11.83
C ASN A 120 10.51 -15.01 -12.29
N CYS A 121 9.91 -13.85 -12.07
CA CYS A 121 8.55 -13.59 -12.54
C CYS A 121 8.54 -13.41 -14.06
N HIS A 122 7.73 -14.21 -14.75
CA HIS A 122 7.59 -14.17 -16.20
C HIS A 122 7.24 -12.76 -16.72
N TYR A 123 6.27 -12.10 -16.14
CA TYR A 123 5.85 -10.76 -16.55
C TYR A 123 6.89 -9.68 -16.25
N CYS A 124 7.74 -9.87 -15.22
CA CYS A 124 8.88 -9.00 -14.96
C CYS A 124 9.94 -9.11 -16.04
N ARG A 125 10.18 -10.30 -16.58
CA ARG A 125 11.09 -10.50 -17.71
C ARG A 125 10.53 -9.93 -19.03
N LEU A 126 9.23 -9.98 -19.23
CA LEU A 126 8.59 -9.29 -20.35
C LEU A 126 8.76 -7.77 -20.24
N SER A 127 8.55 -7.19 -19.07
CA SER A 127 8.78 -5.76 -18.84
C SER A 127 10.25 -5.38 -18.97
N PHE A 128 11.17 -6.20 -18.47
CA PHE A 128 12.61 -6.02 -18.69
C PHE A 128 12.94 -5.92 -20.18
N ASN A 129 12.47 -6.85 -21.02
CA ASN A 129 12.69 -6.82 -22.47
C ASN A 129 12.14 -5.54 -23.11
N PHE A 130 10.97 -5.10 -22.67
CA PHE A 130 10.34 -3.85 -23.16
C PHE A 130 11.18 -2.61 -22.80
N PHE A 131 11.63 -2.49 -21.55
CA PHE A 131 12.40 -1.33 -21.10
C PHE A 131 13.90 -1.40 -21.51
N ASN A 132 14.44 -2.57 -21.72
CA ASN A 132 15.85 -2.74 -22.10
C ASN A 132 16.21 -1.99 -23.39
N THR A 133 15.25 -1.86 -24.32
CA THR A 133 15.44 -1.08 -25.55
C THR A 133 15.17 0.42 -25.37
N ARG A 134 14.70 0.83 -24.20
CA ARG A 134 14.25 2.21 -23.88
C ARG A 134 15.06 2.90 -22.79
N LYS A 135 16.22 2.35 -22.43
CA LYS A 135 17.08 2.87 -21.33
C LYS A 135 17.55 4.32 -21.52
N LYS A 136 17.44 4.87 -22.76
CA LYS A 136 17.72 6.27 -23.05
C LYS A 136 16.50 7.18 -22.87
N ASP A 137 15.31 6.60 -22.89
CA ASP A 137 14.04 7.33 -22.82
C ASP A 137 13.50 7.37 -21.38
N VAL A 138 13.79 6.34 -20.59
CA VAL A 138 13.31 6.18 -19.22
C VAL A 138 14.46 5.96 -18.23
N THR A 139 14.20 6.29 -16.98
CA THR A 139 15.00 5.89 -15.83
C THR A 139 14.15 5.00 -14.93
N LEU A 140 14.53 3.72 -14.81
CA LEU A 140 13.89 2.78 -13.90
C LEU A 140 14.53 2.89 -12.52
N TYR A 141 13.70 2.99 -11.49
CA TYR A 141 14.04 2.84 -10.08
C TYR A 141 13.52 1.48 -9.63
N VAL A 142 14.39 0.50 -9.67
CA VAL A 142 14.04 -0.91 -9.45
C VAL A 142 14.07 -1.23 -7.97
N LEU A 143 12.95 -1.75 -7.47
CA LEU A 143 12.79 -2.28 -6.12
C LEU A 143 12.44 -3.77 -6.22
N PHE A 144 13.25 -4.60 -5.62
CA PHE A 144 13.06 -6.05 -5.71
C PHE A 144 12.10 -6.56 -4.64
N TYR A 145 11.22 -7.47 -5.06
CA TYR A 145 10.27 -8.18 -4.20
C TYR A 145 10.37 -9.69 -4.49
N PRO A 146 11.28 -10.41 -3.80
CA PRO A 146 11.51 -11.82 -4.08
C PRO A 146 10.30 -12.68 -3.71
N LEU A 147 9.86 -13.52 -4.65
CA LEU A 147 8.76 -14.48 -4.47
C LEU A 147 9.26 -15.88 -4.09
N SER A 148 10.58 -16.11 -4.17
CA SER A 148 11.22 -17.39 -3.84
C SER A 148 12.63 -17.17 -3.29
N GLU A 149 13.23 -18.22 -2.71
CA GLU A 149 14.62 -18.20 -2.26
C GLU A 149 15.59 -18.02 -3.45
N ASP A 150 15.31 -18.67 -4.58
CA ASP A 150 16.10 -18.49 -5.80
C ASP A 150 16.08 -17.03 -6.28
N SER A 151 14.90 -16.40 -6.28
CA SER A 151 14.79 -14.96 -6.56
C SER A 151 15.62 -14.12 -5.60
N ALA A 152 15.58 -14.42 -4.29
CA ALA A 152 16.37 -13.70 -3.30
C ALA A 152 17.88 -13.86 -3.55
N ASN A 153 18.33 -15.05 -3.94
CA ASN A 153 19.73 -15.31 -4.28
C ASN A 153 20.17 -14.54 -5.53
N LYS A 154 19.33 -14.47 -6.56
CA LYS A 154 19.59 -13.66 -7.76
C LYS A 154 19.66 -12.16 -7.44
N ILE A 155 18.79 -11.66 -6.57
CA ILE A 155 18.83 -10.26 -6.11
C ILE A 155 20.11 -10.00 -5.30
N ARG A 156 20.50 -10.93 -4.41
CA ARG A 156 21.77 -10.83 -3.67
C ARG A 156 22.93 -10.77 -4.63
N HIS A 157 22.96 -11.61 -5.67
CA HIS A 157 23.99 -11.56 -6.71
C HIS A 157 24.11 -10.18 -7.36
N ILE A 158 22.97 -9.55 -7.70
CA ILE A 158 22.94 -8.19 -8.25
C ILE A 158 23.60 -7.21 -7.28
N PHE A 159 23.22 -7.24 -6.00
CA PHE A 159 23.74 -6.30 -5.01
C PHE A 159 25.21 -6.54 -4.65
N CYS A 160 25.68 -7.78 -4.75
CA CYS A 160 27.08 -8.17 -4.54
C CYS A 160 27.99 -7.87 -5.75
N SER A 161 27.42 -7.52 -6.89
CA SER A 161 28.17 -7.25 -8.11
C SER A 161 28.75 -5.84 -8.11
N LYS A 162 29.96 -5.66 -8.65
CA LYS A 162 30.57 -4.34 -8.82
C LYS A 162 29.76 -3.47 -9.77
N ASP A 163 29.33 -4.06 -10.89
CA ASP A 163 28.42 -3.45 -11.84
C ASP A 163 27.03 -4.06 -11.64
N LYS A 164 26.22 -3.38 -10.82
CA LYS A 164 24.86 -3.82 -10.49
C LYS A 164 23.92 -3.73 -11.69
N ALA A 165 24.16 -2.77 -12.60
CA ALA A 165 23.33 -2.62 -13.78
C ALA A 165 23.55 -3.77 -14.78
N GLN A 166 24.81 -4.16 -14.98
CA GLN A 166 25.12 -5.32 -15.81
C GLN A 166 24.60 -6.62 -15.18
N ALA A 167 24.76 -6.79 -13.86
CA ALA A 167 24.25 -7.96 -13.15
C ALA A 167 22.71 -8.04 -13.23
N TYR A 168 22.01 -6.91 -13.14
CA TYR A 168 20.57 -6.82 -13.38
C TYR A 168 20.20 -7.31 -14.78
N ASP A 169 20.91 -6.83 -15.82
CA ASP A 169 20.67 -7.24 -17.20
C ASP A 169 20.92 -8.74 -17.41
N ASP A 170 21.95 -9.29 -16.78
CA ASP A 170 22.28 -10.71 -16.89
C ASP A 170 21.25 -11.61 -16.18
N VAL A 171 20.78 -11.19 -15.01
CA VAL A 171 19.76 -11.90 -14.24
C VAL A 171 18.40 -11.85 -14.94
N LEU A 172 17.91 -10.65 -15.28
CA LEU A 172 16.58 -10.50 -15.89
C LEU A 172 16.55 -11.03 -17.32
N GLY A 173 17.68 -10.95 -18.02
CA GLY A 173 17.89 -11.55 -19.35
C GLY A 173 18.02 -13.07 -19.36
N GLY A 174 17.97 -13.73 -18.19
CA GLY A 174 17.98 -15.18 -18.08
C GLY A 174 19.36 -15.85 -18.21
N LYS A 175 20.46 -15.09 -18.26
CA LYS A 175 21.82 -15.67 -18.37
C LYS A 175 22.24 -16.45 -17.12
N LEU A 176 21.58 -16.22 -16.01
CA LEU A 176 21.89 -16.84 -14.71
C LEU A 176 20.74 -17.75 -14.24
N ASP A 177 20.01 -18.40 -15.14
CA ASP A 177 18.87 -19.25 -14.78
C ASP A 177 19.30 -20.66 -14.37
N GLU A 178 19.94 -21.39 -15.23
CA GLU A 178 20.28 -22.80 -14.97
C GLU A 178 21.74 -22.95 -14.54
N ASN A 179 21.97 -23.56 -13.35
CA ASN A 179 23.30 -23.93 -12.85
C ASN A 179 24.35 -22.79 -12.84
N ALA A 180 23.92 -21.54 -12.88
CA ALA A 180 24.82 -20.42 -12.85
C ALA A 180 25.43 -20.23 -11.45
N GLN A 181 26.72 -19.91 -11.41
CA GLN A 181 27.40 -19.60 -10.17
C GLN A 181 27.08 -18.17 -9.75
N LEU A 182 26.20 -18.02 -8.77
CA LEU A 182 25.82 -16.71 -8.21
C LEU A 182 26.90 -16.23 -7.22
N ASN A 183 27.19 -14.93 -7.25
CA ASN A 183 27.99 -14.28 -6.22
C ASN A 183 27.09 -13.95 -5.01
N LEU A 184 27.17 -14.77 -3.98
CA LEU A 184 26.41 -14.63 -2.74
C LEU A 184 27.30 -14.08 -1.63
N CYS A 185 27.75 -12.85 -1.77
CA CYS A 185 28.60 -12.21 -0.77
C CYS A 185 27.90 -12.05 0.59
N SER A 186 28.71 -11.95 1.65
CA SER A 186 28.26 -11.58 3.00
C SER A 186 28.50 -10.09 3.26
N ASP A 187 28.37 -9.23 2.25
CA ASP A 187 28.56 -7.80 2.37
C ASP A 187 27.34 -7.18 3.07
N LYS A 188 27.63 -6.45 4.16
CA LYS A 188 26.61 -5.74 4.93
C LYS A 188 25.79 -4.76 4.05
N ALA A 189 26.42 -4.10 3.09
CA ALA A 189 25.73 -3.17 2.20
C ALA A 189 24.69 -3.89 1.32
N ALA A 190 24.99 -5.10 0.82
CA ALA A 190 24.04 -5.91 0.07
C ALA A 190 22.87 -6.37 0.95
N GLU A 191 23.15 -6.77 2.20
CA GLU A 191 22.12 -7.16 3.16
C GLU A 191 21.22 -5.98 3.54
N ASP A 192 21.78 -4.81 3.79
CA ASP A 192 21.05 -3.59 4.11
C ASP A 192 20.13 -3.17 2.94
N LEU A 193 20.57 -3.30 1.68
CA LEU A 193 19.74 -3.06 0.51
C LEU A 193 18.58 -4.07 0.39
N MET A 194 18.84 -5.35 0.57
CA MET A 194 17.78 -6.37 0.56
C MET A 194 16.71 -6.09 1.61
N LYS A 195 17.16 -5.75 2.83
CA LYS A 195 16.26 -5.38 3.93
C LYS A 195 15.47 -4.09 3.64
N ALA A 196 16.12 -3.08 3.06
CA ALA A 196 15.47 -1.84 2.66
C ALA A 196 14.36 -2.09 1.61
N HIS A 197 14.64 -2.90 0.59
CA HIS A 197 13.64 -3.28 -0.42
C HIS A 197 12.44 -4.02 0.19
N GLN A 198 12.69 -4.94 1.13
CA GLN A 198 11.63 -5.64 1.86
C GLN A 198 10.76 -4.68 2.67
N GLN A 199 11.39 -3.75 3.40
CA GLN A 199 10.68 -2.75 4.21
C GLN A 199 9.86 -1.79 3.34
N ILE A 200 10.41 -1.34 2.21
CA ILE A 200 9.72 -0.49 1.24
C ILE A 200 8.50 -1.23 0.68
N SER A 201 8.68 -2.46 0.23
CA SER A 201 7.60 -3.29 -0.33
C SER A 201 6.48 -3.52 0.69
N ALA A 202 6.82 -3.78 1.95
CA ALA A 202 5.85 -3.93 3.03
C ALA A 202 5.11 -2.62 3.32
N LYS A 203 5.82 -1.47 3.39
CA LYS A 203 5.25 -0.14 3.62
C LYS A 203 4.27 0.25 2.51
N VAL A 204 4.63 0.01 1.25
CA VAL A 204 3.77 0.27 0.08
C VAL A 204 2.60 -0.70 0.04
N GLY A 205 2.79 -1.93 0.48
CA GLY A 205 1.80 -3.00 0.43
C GLY A 205 1.87 -3.82 -0.85
N ILE A 206 3.09 -4.03 -1.37
CA ILE A 206 3.32 -4.86 -2.57
C ILE A 206 2.94 -6.31 -2.27
N ARG A 207 2.17 -6.93 -3.17
CA ARG A 207 1.71 -8.33 -3.05
C ARG A 207 1.93 -9.17 -4.30
N ALA A 208 2.26 -8.52 -5.40
CA ALA A 208 2.50 -9.15 -6.70
C ALA A 208 3.47 -8.30 -7.53
N THR A 209 4.14 -8.94 -8.49
CA THR A 209 5.06 -8.33 -9.43
C THR A 209 4.67 -8.67 -10.87
N PRO A 210 5.02 -7.80 -11.83
CA PRO A 210 5.55 -6.47 -11.64
C PRO A 210 4.47 -5.47 -11.18
N LEU A 211 4.90 -4.37 -10.57
CA LEU A 211 4.06 -3.22 -10.32
C LEU A 211 4.85 -1.98 -10.71
N PHE A 212 4.22 -1.06 -11.42
CA PHE A 212 4.84 0.19 -11.88
C PHE A 212 4.14 1.40 -11.28
N TYR A 213 4.94 2.45 -11.01
CA TYR A 213 4.44 3.78 -10.73
C TYR A 213 5.08 4.76 -11.72
N ILE A 214 4.24 5.36 -12.55
CA ILE A 214 4.63 6.18 -13.70
C ILE A 214 3.78 7.45 -13.68
N LYS A 215 4.41 8.64 -13.63
CA LYS A 215 3.70 9.94 -13.69
C LYS A 215 2.49 10.01 -12.74
N GLY A 216 2.65 9.53 -11.50
CA GLY A 216 1.57 9.58 -10.50
C GLY A 216 0.52 8.47 -10.60
N GLN A 217 0.67 7.51 -11.50
CA GLN A 217 -0.28 6.40 -11.71
C GLN A 217 0.35 5.04 -11.42
N VAL A 218 -0.43 4.18 -10.77
CA VAL A 218 -0.05 2.78 -10.49
C VAL A 218 -0.55 1.88 -11.61
N VAL A 219 0.35 1.09 -12.19
CA VAL A 219 0.03 0.06 -13.18
C VAL A 219 0.39 -1.30 -12.59
N PRO A 220 -0.59 -2.12 -12.18
CA PRO A 220 -0.34 -3.47 -11.69
C PRO A 220 -0.16 -4.45 -12.85
N GLY A 221 0.85 -5.31 -12.74
CA GLY A 221 1.21 -6.23 -13.82
C GLY A 221 1.90 -5.52 -14.98
N PHE A 222 2.26 -6.29 -16.01
CA PHE A 222 2.82 -5.74 -17.24
C PHE A 222 1.70 -5.46 -18.26
N ASP A 223 0.97 -4.38 -18.03
CA ASP A 223 0.00 -3.83 -18.98
C ASP A 223 0.72 -2.88 -19.94
N GLN A 224 1.30 -3.45 -21.01
CA GLN A 224 2.08 -2.69 -21.98
C GLN A 224 1.29 -1.53 -22.60
N PRO A 225 0.03 -1.67 -23.04
CA PRO A 225 -0.75 -0.54 -23.58
C PRO A 225 -0.92 0.60 -22.59
N ALA A 226 -1.19 0.30 -21.32
CA ALA A 226 -1.30 1.33 -20.27
C ALA A 226 0.04 2.04 -20.03
N ILE A 227 1.15 1.29 -20.00
CA ILE A 227 2.50 1.85 -19.85
C ILE A 227 2.85 2.75 -21.04
N GLU A 228 2.65 2.30 -22.27
CA GLU A 228 2.93 3.07 -23.49
C GLU A 228 2.13 4.38 -23.54
N LYS A 229 0.86 4.33 -23.15
CA LYS A 229 0.03 5.53 -23.03
C LYS A 229 0.65 6.55 -22.07
N LEU A 230 1.07 6.12 -20.88
CA LEU A 230 1.69 6.99 -19.88
C LEU A 230 3.04 7.54 -20.32
N LEU A 231 3.79 6.79 -21.11
CA LEU A 231 5.07 7.25 -21.67
C LEU A 231 4.88 8.30 -22.75
N ALA A 232 3.76 8.29 -23.47
CA ALA A 232 3.45 9.22 -24.54
C ALA A 232 2.88 10.57 -24.05
N GLU A 233 2.37 10.65 -22.84
CA GLU A 233 1.90 11.88 -22.18
C GLU A 233 3.08 12.77 -21.71
#